data_154c69f43667641c9a8639481fe5c8ea
#
_entry.id   154c69f43667641c9a8639481fe5c8ea
#
_cell.length_a   1.000
_cell.length_b   1.000
_cell.length_c   1.000
_cell.angle_alpha   90.00
_cell.angle_beta   90.00
_cell.angle_gamma   90.00
#
_symmetry.space_group_name_H-M   'P 1'
#
loop_
_entity.id
_entity.type
_entity.pdbx_description
1 polymer ?
#
loop_
_entity_poly.entity_id
_entity_poly.type
_entity_poly.pdbx_seq_one_letter_code
_entity_poly.pdbx_strand_id
1 'polypeptide(L)'
;MNCLNKIQGQARLKGVIDKLRKQGGRIAFTNGCFDILHYGHIKYLQLAKGASDVLVLGLNSDASVKRIKGEKRPVNRQIDRLRVLAALSCVDYITVFNQDTPLKLIKLLRPDILIKGGDWETDKIIGAEFVKSYGGRVLTIPYLKGYSTTGLIARLKDG
;
A
#
# COMPACT_ATOMS: atom_id res chain seq x y z
N MET A 1 0.60 -3.76 22.28
CA MET A 1 0.25 -4.70 21.16
C MET A 1 1.47 -4.82 20.25
N ASN A 2 1.92 -6.04 19.92
CA ASN A 2 3.08 -6.20 19.03
C ASN A 2 2.68 -5.81 17.58
N CYS A 3 3.22 -4.69 17.07
CA CYS A 3 2.90 -4.19 15.73
C CYS A 3 3.30 -5.17 14.60
N LEU A 4 4.24 -6.08 14.86
CA LEU A 4 4.65 -7.09 13.89
C LEU A 4 3.54 -8.09 13.53
N ASN A 5 2.52 -8.23 14.39
CA ASN A 5 1.34 -9.04 14.09
C ASN A 5 0.52 -8.53 12.90
N LYS A 6 0.74 -7.27 12.49
CA LYS A 6 0.13 -6.70 11.28
C LYS A 6 0.73 -7.26 9.99
N ILE A 7 1.96 -7.81 10.04
CA ILE A 7 2.66 -8.38 8.88
C ILE A 7 2.15 -9.80 8.67
N GLN A 8 1.47 -10.03 7.54
CA GLN A 8 0.81 -11.30 7.25
C GLN A 8 1.21 -11.85 5.88
N GLY A 9 1.38 -13.16 5.80
CA GLY A 9 1.43 -13.84 4.50
C GLY A 9 0.09 -13.76 3.77
N GLN A 10 0.11 -13.77 2.45
CA GLN A 10 -1.07 -13.50 1.60
C GLN A 10 -2.26 -14.45 1.90
N ALA A 11 -1.99 -15.75 2.06
CA ALA A 11 -3.04 -16.74 2.34
C ALA A 11 -3.70 -16.51 3.71
N ARG A 12 -2.90 -16.25 4.76
CA ARG A 12 -3.42 -15.94 6.10
C ARG A 12 -4.20 -14.63 6.11
N LEU A 13 -3.67 -13.59 5.43
CA LEU A 13 -4.34 -12.30 5.30
C LEU A 13 -5.70 -12.44 4.63
N LYS A 14 -5.81 -13.26 3.57
CA LYS A 14 -7.10 -13.54 2.90
C LYS A 14 -8.13 -14.07 3.90
N GLY A 15 -7.76 -15.04 4.74
CA GLY A 15 -8.66 -15.57 5.77
C GLY A 15 -9.08 -14.53 6.82
N VAL A 16 -8.15 -13.66 7.24
CA VAL A 16 -8.45 -12.54 8.15
C VAL A 16 -9.43 -11.57 7.52
N ILE A 17 -9.21 -11.16 6.27
CA ILE A 17 -10.08 -10.24 5.53
C ILE A 17 -11.48 -10.83 5.36
N ASP A 18 -11.60 -12.10 5.00
CA ASP A 18 -12.90 -12.75 4.84
C ASP A 18 -13.70 -12.78 6.15
N LYS A 19 -13.02 -13.00 7.27
CA LYS A 19 -13.65 -12.94 8.60
C LYS A 19 -14.13 -11.52 8.93
N LEU A 20 -13.28 -10.51 8.71
CA LEU A 20 -13.63 -9.11 8.97
C LEU A 20 -14.80 -8.66 8.09
N ARG A 21 -14.84 -9.04 6.83
CA ARG A 21 -15.94 -8.74 5.91
C ARG A 21 -17.26 -9.37 6.36
N LYS A 22 -17.24 -10.62 6.85
CA LYS A 22 -18.43 -11.27 7.42
C LYS A 22 -18.98 -10.53 8.65
N GLN A 23 -18.14 -9.75 9.32
CA GLN A 23 -18.51 -8.89 10.46
C GLN A 23 -18.93 -7.47 10.03
N GLY A 24 -19.08 -7.21 8.73
CA GLY A 24 -19.49 -5.92 8.17
C GLY A 24 -18.35 -4.91 7.98
N GLY A 25 -17.10 -5.30 8.22
CA GLY A 25 -15.94 -4.42 8.06
C GLY A 25 -15.63 -4.13 6.59
N ARG A 26 -15.46 -2.85 6.24
CA ARG A 26 -15.03 -2.40 4.90
C ARG A 26 -13.51 -2.40 4.80
N ILE A 27 -13.00 -3.07 3.79
CA ILE A 27 -11.57 -3.27 3.57
C ILE A 27 -11.08 -2.32 2.48
N ALA A 28 -10.17 -1.42 2.82
CA ALA A 28 -9.41 -0.67 1.83
C ALA A 28 -8.07 -1.35 1.55
N PHE A 29 -7.64 -1.26 0.31
CA PHE A 29 -6.32 -1.72 -0.13
C PHE A 29 -5.56 -0.59 -0.83
N THR A 30 -4.32 -0.45 -0.46
CA THR A 30 -3.33 0.36 -1.19
C THR A 30 -2.04 -0.42 -1.38
N ASN A 31 -1.18 0.03 -2.29
CA ASN A 31 0.13 -0.58 -2.50
C ASN A 31 1.21 0.45 -2.82
N GLY A 32 2.45 0.08 -2.59
CA GLY A 32 3.59 0.90 -2.96
C GLY A 32 4.94 0.34 -2.51
N CYS A 33 6.01 1.03 -2.93
CA CYS A 33 7.37 0.70 -2.53
C CYS A 33 7.69 1.16 -1.11
N PHE A 34 7.20 2.33 -0.71
CA PHE A 34 7.41 2.95 0.60
C PHE A 34 8.88 2.84 1.05
N ASP A 35 9.79 3.21 0.15
CA ASP A 35 11.22 3.01 0.34
C ASP A 35 11.78 3.90 1.45
N ILE A 36 11.65 5.22 1.30
CA ILE A 36 11.98 6.20 2.34
C ILE A 36 10.67 6.88 2.73
N LEU A 37 10.22 6.61 3.96
CA LEU A 37 9.01 7.25 4.46
C LEU A 37 9.24 8.73 4.71
N HIS A 38 8.21 9.51 4.37
CA HIS A 38 8.14 10.95 4.62
C HIS A 38 6.70 11.34 4.97
N TYR A 39 6.49 12.57 5.44
CA TYR A 39 5.18 13.04 5.88
C TYR A 39 4.07 12.84 4.84
N GLY A 40 4.38 13.02 3.55
CA GLY A 40 3.43 12.78 2.47
C GLY A 40 2.87 11.33 2.46
N HIS A 41 3.70 10.33 2.76
CA HIS A 41 3.24 8.95 2.91
C HIS A 41 2.35 8.77 4.14
N ILE A 42 2.72 9.39 5.28
CA ILE A 42 1.92 9.29 6.50
C ILE A 42 0.54 9.90 6.30
N LYS A 43 0.48 11.11 5.75
CA LYS A 43 -0.78 11.80 5.47
C LYS A 43 -1.66 11.01 4.50
N TYR A 44 -1.06 10.45 3.45
CA TYR A 44 -1.73 9.58 2.51
C TYR A 44 -2.36 8.34 3.18
N LEU A 45 -1.58 7.62 4.01
CA LEU A 45 -2.05 6.42 4.70
C LEU A 45 -3.13 6.74 5.74
N GLN A 46 -3.04 7.88 6.42
CA GLN A 46 -4.08 8.35 7.34
C GLN A 46 -5.41 8.61 6.61
N LEU A 47 -5.37 9.29 5.46
CA LEU A 47 -6.54 9.55 4.63
C LEU A 47 -7.12 8.23 4.07
N ALA A 48 -6.26 7.31 3.64
CA ALA A 48 -6.68 5.98 3.18
C ALA A 48 -7.38 5.19 4.30
N LYS A 49 -6.84 5.22 5.53
CA LYS A 49 -7.48 4.61 6.71
C LYS A 49 -8.82 5.23 7.03
N GLY A 50 -8.95 6.56 6.94
CA GLY A 50 -10.21 7.27 7.19
C GLY A 50 -11.35 6.90 6.24
N ALA A 51 -11.06 6.29 5.08
CA ALA A 51 -12.06 5.85 4.12
C ALA A 51 -12.63 4.44 4.42
N SER A 52 -12.08 3.71 5.40
CA SER A 52 -12.39 2.29 5.65
C SER A 52 -12.25 1.89 7.11
N ASP A 53 -12.83 0.75 7.45
CA ASP A 53 -12.66 0.17 8.79
C ASP A 53 -11.30 -0.53 8.93
N VAL A 54 -10.78 -1.07 7.83
CA VAL A 54 -9.50 -1.78 7.78
C VAL A 54 -8.69 -1.34 6.57
N LEU A 55 -7.45 -0.87 6.80
CA LEU A 55 -6.49 -0.56 5.75
C LEU A 55 -5.45 -1.68 5.61
N VAL A 56 -5.43 -2.28 4.43
CA VAL A 56 -4.43 -3.27 4.00
C VAL A 56 -3.43 -2.62 3.07
N LEU A 57 -2.15 -2.81 3.36
CA LEU A 57 -1.05 -2.30 2.55
C LEU A 57 -0.32 -3.46 1.85
N GLY A 58 -0.29 -3.43 0.53
CA GLY A 58 0.57 -4.27 -0.30
C GLY A 58 1.95 -3.63 -0.48
N LEU A 59 3.00 -4.26 0.06
CA LEU A 59 4.36 -3.76 -0.06
C LEU A 59 5.10 -4.49 -1.19
N ASN A 60 5.67 -3.75 -2.14
CA ASN A 60 6.55 -4.32 -3.16
C ASN A 60 7.80 -4.94 -2.51
N SER A 61 8.16 -6.18 -2.88
CA SER A 61 9.42 -6.81 -2.47
C SER A 61 10.63 -6.03 -2.96
N ASP A 62 11.82 -6.29 -2.43
CA ASP A 62 13.05 -5.66 -2.92
C ASP A 62 13.29 -5.95 -4.40
N ALA A 63 13.04 -7.19 -4.84
CA ALA A 63 13.16 -7.58 -6.23
C ALA A 63 12.15 -6.83 -7.14
N SER A 64 10.91 -6.68 -6.69
CA SER A 64 9.91 -5.89 -7.42
C SER A 64 10.31 -4.42 -7.51
N VAL A 65 10.80 -3.82 -6.41
CA VAL A 65 11.25 -2.41 -6.43
C VAL A 65 12.44 -2.22 -7.38
N LYS A 66 13.41 -3.13 -7.41
CA LYS A 66 14.54 -3.07 -8.36
C LYS A 66 14.05 -3.06 -9.81
N ARG A 67 13.13 -3.95 -10.18
CA ARG A 67 12.60 -4.00 -11.55
C ARG A 67 11.88 -2.72 -11.98
N ILE A 68 11.11 -2.09 -11.07
CA ILE A 68 10.29 -0.92 -11.42
C ILE A 68 10.98 0.44 -11.18
N LYS A 69 12.05 0.50 -10.35
CA LYS A 69 12.74 1.74 -9.98
C LYS A 69 14.24 1.74 -10.29
N GLY A 70 14.78 0.61 -10.74
CA GLY A 70 16.20 0.44 -11.07
C GLY A 70 17.03 -0.17 -9.94
N GLU A 71 18.25 -0.64 -10.29
CA GLU A 71 19.13 -1.43 -9.43
C GLU A 71 19.56 -0.74 -8.13
N LYS A 72 19.61 0.60 -8.11
CA LYS A 72 19.96 1.38 -6.92
C LYS A 72 18.80 1.52 -5.91
N ARG A 73 17.70 0.85 -6.15
CA ARG A 73 16.48 0.86 -5.30
C ARG A 73 16.06 -0.56 -4.93
N PRO A 74 15.47 -0.79 -3.75
CA PRO A 74 15.18 0.21 -2.71
C PRO A 74 16.42 0.60 -1.93
N VAL A 75 16.39 1.76 -1.25
CA VAL A 75 17.42 2.18 -0.28
C VAL A 75 17.28 1.38 1.01
N ASN A 76 16.03 1.27 1.52
CA ASN A 76 15.72 0.47 2.70
C ASN A 76 15.28 -0.94 2.30
N ARG A 77 15.87 -1.95 2.94
CA ARG A 77 15.51 -3.35 2.70
C ARG A 77 14.04 -3.62 3.07
N GLN A 78 13.45 -4.58 2.40
CA GLN A 78 12.05 -4.98 2.61
C GLN A 78 11.69 -5.16 4.09
N ILE A 79 12.56 -5.80 4.86
CA ILE A 79 12.30 -6.09 6.28
C ILE A 79 12.19 -4.81 7.11
N ASP A 80 13.01 -3.80 6.81
CA ASP A 80 13.01 -2.53 7.52
C ASP A 80 11.78 -1.70 7.12
N ARG A 81 11.46 -1.66 5.82
CA ARG A 81 10.23 -1.04 5.30
C ARG A 81 8.97 -1.64 5.95
N LEU A 82 8.90 -2.98 6.07
CA LEU A 82 7.80 -3.68 6.75
C LEU A 82 7.65 -3.24 8.20
N ARG A 83 8.76 -3.23 8.97
CA ARG A 83 8.76 -2.89 10.39
C ARG A 83 8.31 -1.45 10.64
N VAL A 84 8.84 -0.51 9.85
CA VAL A 84 8.47 0.91 9.97
C VAL A 84 6.99 1.12 9.64
N LEU A 85 6.49 0.52 8.57
CA LEU A 85 5.07 0.61 8.19
C LEU A 85 4.14 -0.07 9.22
N ALA A 86 4.56 -1.20 9.81
CA ALA A 86 3.79 -1.89 10.84
C ALA A 86 3.64 -1.06 12.12
N ALA A 87 4.60 -0.16 12.41
CA ALA A 87 4.53 0.74 13.56
C ALA A 87 3.48 1.85 13.40
N LEU A 88 3.02 2.13 12.17
CA LEU A 88 2.02 3.16 11.91
C LEU A 88 0.63 2.71 12.39
N SER A 89 -0.03 3.54 13.20
CA SER A 89 -1.38 3.26 13.70
C SER A 89 -2.44 3.18 12.61
N CYS A 90 -2.27 3.92 11.52
CA CYS A 90 -3.20 3.96 10.39
C CYS A 90 -3.12 2.74 9.46
N VAL A 91 -2.16 1.83 9.63
CA VAL A 91 -2.04 0.59 8.86
C VAL A 91 -2.47 -0.57 9.73
N ASP A 92 -3.46 -1.36 9.29
CA ASP A 92 -3.97 -2.51 10.04
C ASP A 92 -3.25 -3.81 9.65
N TYR A 93 -3.04 -4.03 8.35
CA TYR A 93 -2.33 -5.22 7.84
C TYR A 93 -1.38 -4.86 6.70
N ILE A 94 -0.28 -5.62 6.62
CA ILE A 94 0.72 -5.49 5.55
C ILE A 94 1.01 -6.87 5.00
N THR A 95 1.09 -6.97 3.68
CA THR A 95 1.58 -8.16 3.00
C THR A 95 2.53 -7.79 1.88
N VAL A 96 3.50 -8.67 1.60
CA VAL A 96 4.48 -8.47 0.52
C VAL A 96 3.99 -9.13 -0.76
N PHE A 97 4.24 -8.49 -1.90
CA PHE A 97 4.07 -9.09 -3.22
C PHE A 97 5.30 -8.84 -4.09
N ASN A 98 5.62 -9.80 -4.96
CA ASN A 98 6.83 -9.78 -5.78
C ASN A 98 6.59 -9.39 -7.24
N GLN A 99 5.34 -9.30 -7.67
CA GLN A 99 4.98 -8.92 -9.04
C GLN A 99 5.22 -7.41 -9.26
N ASP A 100 5.35 -7.00 -10.51
CA ASP A 100 5.54 -5.58 -10.86
C ASP A 100 4.25 -4.78 -10.65
N THR A 101 3.11 -5.46 -10.69
CA THR A 101 1.80 -4.86 -10.43
C THR A 101 1.06 -5.60 -9.31
N PRO A 102 0.19 -4.92 -8.55
CA PRO A 102 -0.55 -5.52 -7.45
C PRO A 102 -1.77 -6.35 -7.88
N LEU A 103 -2.02 -6.53 -9.19
CA LEU A 103 -3.27 -7.09 -9.70
C LEU A 103 -3.62 -8.47 -9.12
N LYS A 104 -2.64 -9.37 -9.03
CA LYS A 104 -2.85 -10.72 -8.43
C LYS A 104 -3.28 -10.61 -6.97
N LEU A 105 -2.65 -9.70 -6.22
CA LEU A 105 -2.98 -9.48 -4.81
C LEU A 105 -4.35 -8.84 -4.65
N ILE A 106 -4.71 -7.86 -5.48
CA ILE A 106 -6.05 -7.25 -5.51
C ILE A 106 -7.12 -8.32 -5.80
N LYS A 107 -6.89 -9.20 -6.79
CA LYS A 107 -7.81 -10.29 -7.12
C LYS A 107 -7.97 -11.29 -5.97
N LEU A 108 -6.89 -11.60 -5.25
CA LEU A 108 -6.92 -12.48 -4.08
C LEU A 108 -7.73 -11.87 -2.92
N LEU A 109 -7.48 -10.61 -2.59
CA LEU A 109 -8.05 -9.97 -1.40
C LEU A 109 -9.44 -9.39 -1.64
N ARG A 110 -9.78 -9.03 -2.89
CA ARG A 110 -11.07 -8.41 -3.30
C ARG A 110 -11.47 -7.24 -2.38
N PRO A 111 -10.66 -6.18 -2.28
CA PRO A 111 -10.95 -5.08 -1.36
C PRO A 111 -12.23 -4.34 -1.77
N ASP A 112 -12.96 -3.82 -0.78
CA ASP A 112 -14.16 -3.00 -1.01
C ASP A 112 -13.79 -1.62 -1.56
N ILE A 113 -12.58 -1.14 -1.23
CA ILE A 113 -12.04 0.13 -1.71
C ILE A 113 -10.59 -0.05 -2.17
N LEU A 114 -10.32 0.27 -3.42
CA LEU A 114 -8.96 0.36 -3.96
C LEU A 114 -8.51 1.82 -3.91
N ILE A 115 -7.40 2.10 -3.21
CA ILE A 115 -6.90 3.47 -3.03
C ILE A 115 -5.53 3.62 -3.70
N LYS A 116 -5.35 4.70 -4.45
CA LYS A 116 -4.08 5.06 -5.09
C LYS A 116 -3.72 6.51 -4.78
N GLY A 117 -2.43 6.76 -4.52
CA GLY A 117 -1.91 8.12 -4.38
C GLY A 117 -1.63 8.76 -5.73
N GLY A 118 -1.96 10.04 -5.88
CA GLY A 118 -1.70 10.85 -7.06
C GLY A 118 -2.95 11.22 -7.84
N ASP A 119 -2.74 12.02 -8.88
CA ASP A 119 -3.80 12.55 -9.76
C ASP A 119 -4.07 11.58 -10.94
N TRP A 120 -4.35 10.31 -10.59
CA TRP A 120 -4.66 9.29 -11.59
C TRP A 120 -6.13 9.35 -11.99
N GLU A 121 -6.39 9.19 -13.28
CA GLU A 121 -7.74 8.82 -13.73
C GLU A 121 -8.07 7.43 -13.14
N THR A 122 -9.19 7.34 -12.43
CA THR A 122 -9.53 6.12 -11.67
C THR A 122 -9.56 4.86 -12.53
N ASP A 123 -9.94 4.99 -13.80
CA ASP A 123 -10.05 3.86 -14.73
C ASP A 123 -8.70 3.33 -15.22
N LYS A 124 -7.65 4.16 -15.14
CA LYS A 124 -6.27 3.76 -15.48
C LYS A 124 -5.53 3.08 -14.32
N ILE A 125 -6.14 3.02 -13.14
CA ILE A 125 -5.55 2.37 -11.97
C ILE A 125 -5.61 0.85 -12.15
N ILE A 126 -4.46 0.19 -12.02
CA ILE A 126 -4.38 -1.28 -12.12
C ILE A 126 -5.30 -1.93 -11.09
N GLY A 127 -6.22 -2.76 -11.56
CA GLY A 127 -7.22 -3.43 -10.74
C GLY A 127 -8.53 -2.67 -10.56
N ALA A 128 -8.65 -1.43 -11.07
CA ALA A 128 -9.86 -0.62 -10.96
C ALA A 128 -11.08 -1.32 -11.57
N GLU A 129 -10.98 -1.78 -12.82
CA GLU A 129 -12.04 -2.50 -13.50
C GLU A 129 -12.49 -3.73 -12.70
N PHE A 130 -11.53 -4.53 -12.23
CA PHE A 130 -11.85 -5.70 -11.41
C PHE A 130 -12.57 -5.32 -10.11
N VAL A 131 -12.13 -4.27 -9.41
CA VAL A 131 -12.77 -3.82 -8.16
C VAL A 131 -14.18 -3.31 -8.44
N LYS A 132 -14.39 -2.53 -9.50
CA LYS A 132 -15.71 -2.04 -9.91
C LYS A 132 -16.65 -3.17 -10.32
N SER A 133 -16.14 -4.25 -10.93
CA SER A 133 -16.97 -5.37 -11.44
C SER A 133 -17.77 -6.10 -10.36
N TYR A 134 -17.40 -5.97 -9.09
CA TYR A 134 -18.16 -6.53 -7.96
C TYR A 134 -18.72 -5.47 -7.00
N GLY A 135 -18.83 -4.22 -7.45
CA GLY A 135 -19.42 -3.11 -6.69
C GLY A 135 -18.44 -2.39 -5.75
N GLY A 136 -17.14 -2.72 -5.81
CA GLY A 136 -16.12 -2.00 -5.03
C GLY A 136 -15.87 -0.59 -5.58
N ARG A 137 -15.25 0.25 -4.76
CA ARG A 137 -14.94 1.64 -5.08
C ARG A 137 -13.46 1.83 -5.38
N VAL A 138 -13.15 2.80 -6.23
CA VAL A 138 -11.77 3.22 -6.53
C VAL A 138 -11.63 4.69 -6.15
N LEU A 139 -10.65 5.00 -5.31
CA LEU A 139 -10.40 6.35 -4.81
C LEU A 139 -8.96 6.77 -5.12
N THR A 140 -8.79 8.05 -5.46
CA THR A 140 -7.47 8.69 -5.53
C THR A 140 -7.31 9.67 -4.38
N ILE A 141 -6.11 9.74 -3.83
CA ILE A 141 -5.73 10.70 -2.80
C ILE A 141 -4.58 11.54 -3.38
N PRO A 142 -4.76 12.85 -3.56
CA PRO A 142 -3.73 13.72 -4.12
C PRO A 142 -2.42 13.65 -3.33
N TYR A 143 -1.29 13.78 -4.02
CA TYR A 143 0.00 13.89 -3.36
C TYR A 143 0.12 15.23 -2.60
N LEU A 144 0.71 15.17 -1.42
CA LEU A 144 1.08 16.38 -0.70
C LEU A 144 2.28 17.03 -1.40
N LYS A 145 2.09 18.26 -1.90
CA LYS A 145 3.16 19.02 -2.58
C LYS A 145 4.40 19.16 -1.71
N GLY A 146 5.58 19.08 -2.32
CA GLY A 146 6.86 19.20 -1.63
C GLY A 146 7.40 17.91 -0.98
N TYR A 147 6.65 16.81 -1.04
CA TYR A 147 7.05 15.53 -0.46
C TYR A 147 7.18 14.45 -1.53
N SER A 148 8.43 14.00 -1.79
CA SER A 148 8.69 12.83 -2.62
C SER A 148 10.00 12.17 -2.20
N THR A 149 10.07 10.85 -2.33
CA THR A 149 11.29 10.08 -2.08
C THR A 149 12.43 10.52 -3.00
N THR A 150 12.13 10.80 -4.27
CA THR A 150 13.12 11.27 -5.25
C THR A 150 13.69 12.63 -4.84
N GLY A 151 12.84 13.57 -4.41
CA GLY A 151 13.29 14.87 -3.93
C GLY A 151 14.09 14.79 -2.63
N LEU A 152 13.80 13.83 -1.73
CA LEU A 152 14.61 13.58 -0.54
C LEU A 152 16.01 13.08 -0.92
N ILE A 153 16.09 12.10 -1.81
CA ILE A 153 17.39 11.56 -2.28
C ILE A 153 18.22 12.63 -2.98
N ALA A 154 17.60 13.48 -3.80
CA ALA A 154 18.30 14.59 -4.46
C ALA A 154 18.95 15.53 -3.41
N ARG A 155 18.17 16.02 -2.43
CA ARG A 155 18.68 16.90 -1.37
C ARG A 155 19.83 16.28 -0.55
N LEU A 156 19.82 14.97 -0.34
CA LEU A 156 20.91 14.28 0.39
C LEU A 156 22.19 14.14 -0.45
N LYS A 157 22.11 14.31 -1.76
CA LYS A 157 23.29 14.27 -2.64
C LYS A 157 23.92 15.65 -2.85
N ASP A 158 23.13 16.69 -2.70
CA ASP A 158 23.53 18.08 -2.92
C ASP A 158 24.05 18.77 -1.63
N GLY A 159 23.97 18.11 -0.48
CA GLY A 159 24.50 18.52 0.83
C GLY A 159 25.71 17.68 1.26
#